data_fd835b599ed04368ae6acd21de0bcd9c
#
_entry.id   fd835b599ed04368ae6acd21de0bcd9c
#
_cell.length_a   1.000
_cell.length_b   1.000
_cell.length_c   1.000
_cell.angle_alpha   90.00
_cell.angle_beta   90.00
_cell.angle_gamma   90.00
#
_symmetry.space_group_name_H-M   'P 1'
#
loop_
_entity.id
_entity.type
_entity.pdbx_description
1 polymer ?
#
loop_
_entity_poly.entity_id
_entity_poly.type
_entity_poly.pdbx_seq_one_letter_code
_entity_poly.pdbx_strand_id
1 'polypeptide(L)'
;MDLNDTPEQAEYRARVRAWLEEHRDDAPVLRGEGAIQDEEEAAAAWRGWQRRLAEAGFVGVTWPKEYGGQGLGPLEQVIVNQEINRAGLPGILDGIGVGMLGPTIIAHGTEEQKQRYLAPMLHADEVWCQLFSEPAAGSDLAGIQTKAVRQDDGSFRVSGQKVWTTNAQIASFGLMLVRTNPDVPKHKGLTMVIVPMDAEGVTVRGLRQISGEAEFNEVFFDEVRLEPDMLVGPVDGGWGVGLTTLMFERVTIGGGAEGMGYRADRVAEAIATDPSAAADPGVRRRLGQVATELLAIRFTGYRMLTAIQRGQIPGPEAGLSKVTLVNAGVAATDLVADVLGPDLLADREWSYLISFLPGLKSAGGTEEILRNTVGERVLGLPPEPRLDKGIPFSELRAKEREAAGAAAS
;
A
#
# COMPACT_ATOMS: atom_id res chain seq x y z
N MET A 1 9.33 12.79 24.20
CA MET A 1 8.14 12.32 23.45
C MET A 1 7.11 11.96 24.52
N ASP A 2 5.99 12.62 24.57
CA ASP A 2 4.85 12.20 25.38
C ASP A 2 4.05 11.19 24.56
N LEU A 3 3.80 10.02 25.10
CA LEU A 3 3.07 8.92 24.46
C LEU A 3 1.63 8.79 24.98
N ASN A 4 1.23 9.67 25.88
CA ASN A 4 -0.12 9.71 26.39
C ASN A 4 -1.01 10.49 25.43
N ASP A 5 -2.25 10.04 25.31
CA ASP A 5 -3.28 10.82 24.62
C ASP A 5 -3.52 12.14 25.37
N THR A 6 -3.75 13.21 24.65
CA THR A 6 -4.35 14.42 25.24
C THR A 6 -5.78 14.12 25.69
N PRO A 7 -6.41 14.95 26.55
CA PRO A 7 -7.81 14.74 26.92
C PRO A 7 -8.74 14.59 25.72
N GLU A 8 -8.55 15.40 24.66
CA GLU A 8 -9.34 15.36 23.42
C GLU A 8 -9.09 14.05 22.65
N GLN A 9 -7.85 13.58 22.61
CA GLN A 9 -7.48 12.31 21.96
C GLN A 9 -8.02 11.11 22.73
N ALA A 10 -8.00 11.16 24.07
CA ALA A 10 -8.59 10.13 24.91
C ALA A 10 -10.11 10.03 24.73
N GLU A 11 -10.81 11.17 24.62
CA GLU A 11 -12.23 11.22 24.31
C GLU A 11 -12.51 10.66 22.89
N TYR A 12 -11.72 11.06 21.89
CA TYR A 12 -11.83 10.53 20.54
C TYR A 12 -11.61 9.01 20.50
N ARG A 13 -10.59 8.51 21.16
CA ARG A 13 -10.32 7.06 21.32
C ARG A 13 -11.49 6.33 21.97
N ALA A 14 -12.05 6.88 23.05
CA ALA A 14 -13.19 6.28 23.74
C ALA A 14 -14.42 6.21 22.81
N ARG A 15 -14.67 7.23 21.99
CA ARG A 15 -15.73 7.27 20.98
C ARG A 15 -15.54 6.18 19.92
N VAL A 16 -14.33 6.08 19.35
CA VAL A 16 -14.00 5.04 18.34
C VAL A 16 -14.21 3.66 18.94
N ARG A 17 -13.69 3.42 20.16
CA ARG A 17 -13.80 2.15 20.86
C ARG A 17 -15.25 1.73 21.11
N ALA A 18 -16.06 2.64 21.65
CA ALA A 18 -17.47 2.37 21.96
C ALA A 18 -18.24 2.00 20.68
N TRP A 19 -18.01 2.74 19.59
CA TRP A 19 -18.65 2.46 18.31
C TRP A 19 -18.26 1.08 17.74
N LEU A 20 -16.97 0.73 17.79
CA LEU A 20 -16.48 -0.57 17.33
C LEU A 20 -17.02 -1.73 18.17
N GLU A 21 -17.20 -1.53 19.47
CA GLU A 21 -17.80 -2.52 20.38
C GLU A 21 -19.29 -2.72 20.06
N GLU A 22 -20.02 -1.63 19.82
CA GLU A 22 -21.45 -1.66 19.46
C GLU A 22 -21.72 -2.34 18.11
N HIS A 23 -20.81 -2.15 17.11
CA HIS A 23 -20.98 -2.64 15.75
C HIS A 23 -20.10 -3.89 15.44
N ARG A 24 -19.62 -4.57 16.49
CA ARG A 24 -18.73 -5.74 16.30
C ARG A 24 -19.37 -6.83 15.45
N ASP A 25 -20.64 -7.11 15.67
CA ASP A 25 -21.37 -8.18 14.98
C ASP A 25 -21.75 -7.81 13.53
N ASP A 26 -21.62 -6.54 13.16
CA ASP A 26 -21.80 -6.05 11.79
C ASP A 26 -20.55 -6.22 10.92
N ALA A 27 -19.39 -6.45 11.54
CA ALA A 27 -18.13 -6.58 10.83
C ALA A 27 -18.01 -7.95 10.14
N PRO A 28 -17.58 -8.01 8.86
CA PRO A 28 -17.43 -9.27 8.17
C PRO A 28 -16.26 -10.09 8.71
N VAL A 29 -16.43 -11.40 8.78
CA VAL A 29 -15.33 -12.33 9.04
C VAL A 29 -14.67 -12.66 7.70
N LEU A 30 -13.50 -12.07 7.45
CA LEU A 30 -12.80 -12.19 6.17
C LEU A 30 -11.75 -13.30 6.17
N ARG A 31 -11.29 -13.73 7.35
CA ARG A 31 -10.26 -14.79 7.52
C ARG A 31 -10.53 -15.60 8.77
N GLY A 32 -10.00 -16.82 8.80
CA GLY A 32 -10.15 -17.72 9.95
C GLY A 32 -11.46 -18.51 9.96
N GLU A 33 -11.86 -18.92 11.16
CA GLU A 33 -13.09 -19.71 11.36
C GLU A 33 -14.33 -18.83 11.08
N GLY A 34 -15.27 -19.35 10.28
CA GLY A 34 -16.48 -18.61 9.89
C GLY A 34 -16.26 -17.57 8.78
N ALA A 35 -15.08 -17.51 8.15
CA ALA A 35 -14.83 -16.58 7.05
C ALA A 35 -15.76 -16.82 5.86
N ILE A 36 -16.22 -15.73 5.23
CA ILE A 36 -16.97 -15.74 3.98
C ILE A 36 -16.09 -16.36 2.90
N GLN A 37 -16.55 -17.44 2.27
CA GLN A 37 -15.75 -18.22 1.30
C GLN A 37 -15.89 -17.69 -0.13
N ASP A 38 -17.04 -17.10 -0.45
CA ASP A 38 -17.28 -16.51 -1.76
C ASP A 38 -16.63 -15.13 -1.83
N GLU A 39 -15.79 -14.91 -2.84
CA GLU A 39 -15.00 -13.67 -2.97
C GLU A 39 -15.88 -12.44 -3.24
N GLU A 40 -16.96 -12.60 -4.00
CA GLU A 40 -17.88 -11.51 -4.33
C GLU A 40 -18.70 -11.11 -3.09
N GLU A 41 -19.20 -12.11 -2.35
CA GLU A 41 -19.90 -11.90 -1.08
C GLU A 41 -18.98 -11.25 -0.04
N ALA A 42 -17.74 -11.72 0.09
CA ALA A 42 -16.74 -11.14 0.99
C ALA A 42 -16.43 -9.67 0.64
N ALA A 43 -16.25 -9.37 -0.65
CA ALA A 43 -16.03 -8.01 -1.11
C ALA A 43 -17.24 -7.10 -0.84
N ALA A 44 -18.46 -7.59 -1.08
CA ALA A 44 -19.68 -6.85 -0.81
C ALA A 44 -19.87 -6.55 0.68
N ALA A 45 -19.64 -7.55 1.55
CA ALA A 45 -19.70 -7.38 3.00
C ALA A 45 -18.62 -6.39 3.51
N TRP A 46 -17.42 -6.45 2.95
CA TRP A 46 -16.33 -5.53 3.30
C TRP A 46 -16.60 -4.09 2.82
N ARG A 47 -17.21 -3.90 1.63
CA ARG A 47 -17.72 -2.58 1.18
C ARG A 47 -18.74 -2.02 2.17
N GLY A 48 -19.71 -2.84 2.59
CA GLY A 48 -20.70 -2.45 3.60
C GLY A 48 -20.06 -2.02 4.92
N TRP A 49 -19.04 -2.72 5.38
CA TRP A 49 -18.28 -2.37 6.57
C TRP A 49 -17.55 -1.04 6.44
N GLN A 50 -16.82 -0.82 5.33
CA GLN A 50 -16.15 0.47 5.08
C GLN A 50 -17.13 1.62 5.03
N ARG A 51 -18.30 1.44 4.41
CA ARG A 51 -19.35 2.46 4.38
C ARG A 51 -19.80 2.86 5.80
N ARG A 52 -20.03 1.89 6.68
CA ARG A 52 -20.38 2.16 8.09
C ARG A 52 -19.28 2.92 8.82
N LEU A 53 -18.01 2.52 8.64
CA LEU A 53 -16.87 3.24 9.18
C LEU A 53 -16.79 4.68 8.65
N ALA A 54 -17.08 4.90 7.38
CA ALA A 54 -17.10 6.23 6.76
C ALA A 54 -18.25 7.11 7.31
N GLU A 55 -19.44 6.57 7.44
CA GLU A 55 -20.59 7.25 8.04
C GLU A 55 -20.35 7.64 9.51
N ALA A 56 -19.57 6.81 10.24
CA ALA A 56 -19.13 7.12 11.60
C ALA A 56 -17.98 8.14 11.67
N GLY A 57 -17.38 8.51 10.52
CA GLY A 57 -16.27 9.45 10.41
C GLY A 57 -14.91 8.82 10.71
N PHE A 58 -14.75 7.52 10.51
CA PHE A 58 -13.50 6.79 10.79
C PHE A 58 -12.72 6.41 9.52
N VAL A 59 -13.18 6.86 8.34
CA VAL A 59 -12.47 6.76 7.06
C VAL A 59 -12.11 8.16 6.58
N GLY A 60 -10.92 8.35 6.01
CA GLY A 60 -10.46 9.66 5.55
C GLY A 60 -10.36 10.70 6.66
N VAL A 61 -9.97 10.29 7.87
CA VAL A 61 -9.94 11.13 9.08
C VAL A 61 -9.13 12.42 8.85
N THR A 62 -8.06 12.35 8.09
CA THR A 62 -7.18 13.49 7.78
C THR A 62 -7.60 14.29 6.54
N TRP A 63 -8.57 13.80 5.77
CA TRP A 63 -8.99 14.50 4.56
C TRP A 63 -9.79 15.78 4.89
N PRO A 64 -9.75 16.79 4.01
CA PRO A 64 -10.58 17.99 4.16
C PRO A 64 -12.06 17.65 4.26
N LYS A 65 -12.78 18.39 5.09
CA LYS A 65 -14.23 18.19 5.30
C LYS A 65 -15.05 18.37 4.03
N GLU A 66 -14.62 19.25 3.15
CA GLU A 66 -15.25 19.54 1.86
C GLU A 66 -15.26 18.34 0.91
N TYR A 67 -14.36 17.34 1.15
CA TYR A 67 -14.29 16.09 0.40
C TYR A 67 -14.76 14.87 1.22
N GLY A 68 -15.51 15.10 2.30
CA GLY A 68 -16.09 14.05 3.13
C GLY A 68 -15.22 13.58 4.29
N GLY A 69 -13.99 14.11 4.45
CA GLY A 69 -13.12 13.80 5.56
C GLY A 69 -13.50 14.51 6.87
N GLN A 70 -12.71 14.29 7.92
CA GLN A 70 -12.95 14.91 9.22
C GLN A 70 -12.08 16.16 9.44
N GLY A 71 -11.04 16.39 8.63
CA GLY A 71 -10.09 17.48 8.80
C GLY A 71 -9.31 17.40 10.12
N LEU A 72 -9.16 16.18 10.66
CA LEU A 72 -8.41 15.91 11.88
C LEU A 72 -6.94 15.64 11.58
N GLY A 73 -6.14 15.44 12.62
CA GLY A 73 -4.72 15.20 12.48
C GLY A 73 -4.35 13.73 12.23
N PRO A 74 -3.07 13.46 11.91
CA PRO A 74 -2.58 12.09 11.70
C PRO A 74 -2.65 11.22 12.95
N LEU A 75 -2.63 11.79 14.17
CA LEU A 75 -2.76 11.01 15.40
C LEU A 75 -4.16 10.44 15.55
N GLU A 76 -5.19 11.17 15.16
CA GLU A 76 -6.57 10.68 15.20
C GLU A 76 -6.75 9.51 14.21
N GLN A 77 -6.10 9.55 13.04
CA GLN A 77 -6.06 8.40 12.13
C GLN A 77 -5.37 7.19 12.76
N VAL A 78 -4.28 7.39 13.48
CA VAL A 78 -3.58 6.31 14.21
C VAL A 78 -4.46 5.74 15.31
N ILE A 79 -5.19 6.58 16.05
CA ILE A 79 -6.14 6.14 17.07
C ILE A 79 -7.19 5.19 16.47
N VAL A 80 -7.79 5.57 15.33
CA VAL A 80 -8.76 4.71 14.64
C VAL A 80 -8.14 3.36 14.29
N ASN A 81 -6.96 3.36 13.66
CA ASN A 81 -6.28 2.13 13.27
C ASN A 81 -5.95 1.24 14.48
N GLN A 82 -5.48 1.84 15.59
CA GLN A 82 -5.18 1.12 16.83
C GLN A 82 -6.43 0.48 17.44
N GLU A 83 -7.55 1.19 17.48
CA GLU A 83 -8.78 0.65 18.06
C GLU A 83 -9.40 -0.46 17.20
N ILE A 84 -9.36 -0.34 15.84
CA ILE A 84 -9.76 -1.41 14.93
C ILE A 84 -8.90 -2.67 15.18
N ASN A 85 -7.57 -2.50 15.23
CA ASN A 85 -6.64 -3.60 15.47
C ASN A 85 -6.81 -4.23 16.87
N ARG A 86 -7.02 -3.40 17.90
CA ARG A 86 -7.32 -3.87 19.27
C ARG A 86 -8.60 -4.70 19.32
N ALA A 87 -9.62 -4.26 18.57
CA ALA A 87 -10.89 -4.97 18.50
C ALA A 87 -10.81 -6.28 17.68
N GLY A 88 -9.74 -6.49 16.91
CA GLY A 88 -9.61 -7.64 16.00
C GLY A 88 -10.60 -7.56 14.84
N LEU A 89 -11.03 -6.36 14.46
CA LEU A 89 -11.98 -6.14 13.38
C LEU A 89 -11.25 -5.83 12.07
N PRO A 90 -11.87 -6.09 10.89
CA PRO A 90 -11.27 -5.74 9.62
C PRO A 90 -11.14 -4.23 9.46
N GLY A 91 -10.05 -3.81 8.83
CA GLY A 91 -9.87 -2.43 8.37
C GLY A 91 -10.77 -2.11 7.17
N ILE A 92 -10.44 -1.02 6.47
CA ILE A 92 -11.13 -0.63 5.24
C ILE A 92 -10.73 -1.51 4.05
N LEU A 93 -11.65 -1.75 3.11
CA LEU A 93 -11.40 -2.47 1.86
C LEU A 93 -10.46 -1.68 0.94
N ASP A 94 -10.77 -0.39 0.75
CA ASP A 94 -10.05 0.49 -0.18
C ASP A 94 -8.91 1.24 0.52
N GLY A 95 -7.99 0.48 1.14
CA GLY A 95 -6.81 1.08 1.79
C GLY A 95 -5.89 1.80 0.82
N ILE A 96 -5.82 1.38 -0.45
CA ILE A 96 -5.06 2.02 -1.52
C ILE A 96 -5.72 3.34 -1.92
N GLY A 97 -7.00 3.31 -2.24
CA GLY A 97 -7.76 4.50 -2.60
C GLY A 97 -7.69 5.55 -1.50
N VAL A 98 -8.14 5.21 -0.30
CA VAL A 98 -8.24 6.15 0.81
C VAL A 98 -6.87 6.57 1.36
N GLY A 99 -5.92 5.64 1.43
CA GLY A 99 -4.61 5.92 2.05
C GLY A 99 -3.60 6.58 1.12
N MET A 100 -3.73 6.43 -0.19
CA MET A 100 -2.70 6.83 -1.15
C MET A 100 -3.25 7.65 -2.31
N LEU A 101 -4.26 7.12 -3.03
CA LEU A 101 -4.73 7.73 -4.27
C LEU A 101 -5.61 8.95 -4.02
N GLY A 102 -6.49 8.91 -3.05
CA GLY A 102 -7.31 10.05 -2.63
C GLY A 102 -6.45 11.25 -2.19
N PRO A 103 -5.49 11.08 -1.28
CA PRO A 103 -4.54 12.15 -0.95
C PRO A 103 -3.75 12.66 -2.16
N THR A 104 -3.44 11.81 -3.13
CA THR A 104 -2.79 12.23 -4.39
C THR A 104 -3.73 13.08 -5.24
N ILE A 105 -5.01 12.70 -5.37
CA ILE A 105 -6.03 13.49 -6.08
C ILE A 105 -6.27 14.81 -5.34
N ILE A 106 -6.31 14.83 -4.02
CA ILE A 106 -6.42 16.07 -3.21
C ILE A 106 -5.27 17.02 -3.53
N ALA A 107 -4.04 16.51 -3.67
CA ALA A 107 -2.85 17.32 -3.91
C ALA A 107 -2.70 17.81 -5.36
N HIS A 108 -3.12 17.01 -6.36
CA HIS A 108 -2.80 17.23 -7.78
C HIS A 108 -3.99 17.25 -8.72
N GLY A 109 -5.16 16.75 -8.29
CA GLY A 109 -6.38 16.72 -9.09
C GLY A 109 -7.02 18.08 -9.27
N THR A 110 -7.85 18.20 -10.31
CA THR A 110 -8.73 19.37 -10.48
C THR A 110 -9.86 19.35 -9.45
N GLU A 111 -10.54 20.47 -9.27
CA GLU A 111 -11.65 20.53 -8.33
C GLU A 111 -12.80 19.60 -8.73
N GLU A 112 -13.06 19.48 -10.04
CA GLU A 112 -14.06 18.55 -10.59
C GLU A 112 -13.69 17.09 -10.27
N GLN A 113 -12.40 16.71 -10.40
CA GLN A 113 -11.93 15.38 -10.04
C GLN A 113 -12.11 15.11 -8.55
N LYS A 114 -11.77 16.06 -7.69
CA LYS A 114 -11.93 15.92 -6.22
C LYS A 114 -13.40 15.71 -5.85
N GLN A 115 -14.28 16.54 -6.40
CA GLN A 115 -15.73 16.44 -6.15
C GLN A 115 -16.32 15.12 -6.69
N ARG A 116 -15.83 14.65 -7.85
CA ARG A 116 -16.33 13.43 -8.48
C ARG A 116 -15.90 12.15 -7.75
N TYR A 117 -14.64 12.06 -7.31
CA TYR A 117 -14.05 10.78 -6.94
C TYR A 117 -13.88 10.57 -5.43
N LEU A 118 -13.69 11.62 -4.63
CA LEU A 118 -13.24 11.44 -3.25
C LEU A 118 -14.35 10.89 -2.33
N ALA A 119 -15.56 11.39 -2.40
CA ALA A 119 -16.65 10.92 -1.53
C ALA A 119 -17.05 9.45 -1.84
N PRO A 120 -17.23 9.01 -3.10
CA PRO A 120 -17.48 7.60 -3.40
C PRO A 120 -16.34 6.66 -2.96
N MET A 121 -15.07 7.11 -3.01
CA MET A 121 -13.92 6.37 -2.53
C MET A 121 -13.97 6.13 -1.01
N LEU A 122 -14.34 7.15 -0.22
CA LEU A 122 -14.47 7.01 1.24
C LEU A 122 -15.48 5.94 1.63
N HIS A 123 -16.59 5.84 0.91
CA HIS A 123 -17.69 4.91 1.18
C HIS A 123 -17.48 3.53 0.52
N ALA A 124 -16.38 3.33 -0.19
CA ALA A 124 -16.14 2.16 -1.04
C ALA A 124 -17.24 1.90 -2.08
N ASP A 125 -17.98 2.95 -2.50
CA ASP A 125 -18.87 2.88 -3.64
C ASP A 125 -18.09 2.65 -4.93
N GLU A 126 -16.89 3.22 -4.99
CA GLU A 126 -15.90 3.08 -6.05
C GLU A 126 -14.55 2.71 -5.43
N VAL A 127 -14.13 1.46 -5.58
CA VAL A 127 -12.82 0.98 -5.12
C VAL A 127 -11.75 1.34 -6.13
N TRP A 128 -10.55 1.66 -5.67
CA TRP A 128 -9.46 2.14 -6.51
C TRP A 128 -8.23 1.22 -6.44
N CYS A 129 -7.52 1.08 -7.55
CA CYS A 129 -6.25 0.36 -7.62
C CYS A 129 -5.11 1.24 -8.15
N GLN A 130 -3.88 0.87 -7.79
CA GLN A 130 -2.65 1.54 -8.23
C GLN A 130 -2.03 0.80 -9.42
N LEU A 131 -1.95 1.45 -10.58
CA LEU A 131 -1.47 0.90 -11.84
C LEU A 131 -0.06 1.44 -12.15
N PHE A 132 0.95 1.03 -11.37
CA PHE A 132 2.31 1.55 -11.49
C PHE A 132 3.26 0.54 -12.12
N SER A 133 3.55 -0.56 -11.41
CA SER A 133 4.54 -1.55 -11.82
C SER A 133 4.21 -2.23 -13.14
N GLU A 134 5.26 -2.56 -13.90
CA GLU A 134 5.20 -3.34 -15.12
C GLU A 134 6.14 -4.54 -15.01
N PRO A 135 6.01 -5.60 -15.85
CA PRO A 135 6.89 -6.77 -15.78
C PRO A 135 8.39 -6.43 -15.83
N ALA A 136 8.76 -5.37 -16.52
CA ALA A 136 10.16 -4.92 -16.66
C ALA A 136 10.49 -3.66 -15.83
N ALA A 137 9.55 -3.11 -15.05
CA ALA A 137 9.72 -1.85 -14.34
C ALA A 137 9.00 -1.85 -12.98
N GLY A 138 9.63 -2.41 -11.96
CA GLY A 138 9.20 -2.35 -10.57
C GLY A 138 10.02 -1.32 -9.79
N SER A 139 11.23 -1.67 -9.33
CA SER A 139 12.14 -0.76 -8.61
C SER A 139 12.57 0.44 -9.46
N ASP A 140 12.79 0.25 -10.77
CA ASP A 140 12.98 1.34 -11.73
C ASP A 140 11.62 1.76 -12.31
N LEU A 141 10.75 2.32 -11.48
CA LEU A 141 9.42 2.76 -11.89
C LEU A 141 9.46 3.77 -13.05
N ALA A 142 10.50 4.60 -13.12
CA ALA A 142 10.67 5.53 -14.24
C ALA A 142 10.92 4.83 -15.59
N GLY A 143 11.24 3.54 -15.57
CA GLY A 143 11.45 2.70 -16.76
C GLY A 143 10.19 2.13 -17.40
N ILE A 144 8.97 2.50 -16.94
CA ILE A 144 7.70 2.01 -17.48
C ILE A 144 7.54 2.31 -18.97
N GLN A 145 6.86 1.40 -19.67
CA GLN A 145 6.69 1.40 -21.13
C GLN A 145 5.23 1.52 -21.58
N THR A 146 4.25 1.33 -20.69
CA THR A 146 2.84 1.58 -21.01
C THR A 146 2.72 3.00 -21.58
N LYS A 147 2.39 3.08 -22.84
CA LYS A 147 2.35 4.34 -23.60
C LYS A 147 0.96 4.96 -23.60
N ALA A 148 0.90 6.28 -23.60
CA ALA A 148 -0.30 7.05 -23.87
C ALA A 148 -0.03 8.00 -25.04
N VAL A 149 -0.68 7.76 -26.18
CA VAL A 149 -0.50 8.52 -27.40
C VAL A 149 -1.63 9.52 -27.55
N ARG A 150 -1.27 10.81 -27.57
CA ARG A 150 -2.26 11.88 -27.75
C ARG A 150 -2.85 11.85 -29.15
N GLN A 151 -4.16 11.99 -29.23
CA GLN A 151 -4.93 12.06 -30.47
C GLN A 151 -5.22 13.51 -30.87
N ASP A 152 -5.67 13.71 -32.12
CA ASP A 152 -5.98 15.06 -32.66
C ASP A 152 -7.12 15.74 -31.92
N ASP A 153 -8.04 14.98 -31.34
CA ASP A 153 -9.16 15.49 -30.53
C ASP A 153 -8.77 15.79 -29.07
N GLY A 154 -7.51 15.60 -28.70
CA GLY A 154 -6.97 15.84 -27.38
C GLY A 154 -7.06 14.65 -26.44
N SER A 155 -7.79 13.58 -26.77
CA SER A 155 -7.84 12.33 -26.02
C SER A 155 -6.51 11.58 -26.08
N PHE A 156 -6.40 10.49 -25.30
CA PHE A 156 -5.22 9.61 -25.32
C PHE A 156 -5.63 8.18 -25.63
N ARG A 157 -4.77 7.46 -26.36
CA ARG A 157 -4.85 6.00 -26.51
C ARG A 157 -3.76 5.34 -25.69
N VAL A 158 -4.18 4.46 -24.78
CA VAL A 158 -3.27 3.81 -23.84
C VAL A 158 -3.11 2.33 -24.20
N SER A 159 -1.85 1.89 -24.35
CA SER A 159 -1.51 0.50 -24.62
C SER A 159 -0.33 0.06 -23.77
N GLY A 160 -0.42 -1.12 -23.15
CA GLY A 160 0.62 -1.69 -22.30
C GLY A 160 0.10 -2.70 -21.31
N GLN A 161 0.90 -2.96 -20.27
CA GLN A 161 0.57 -3.92 -19.22
C GLN A 161 1.06 -3.41 -17.87
N LYS A 162 0.22 -3.56 -16.86
CA LYS A 162 0.58 -3.37 -15.46
C LYS A 162 0.53 -4.71 -14.73
N VAL A 163 1.31 -4.83 -13.65
CA VAL A 163 1.42 -6.07 -12.86
C VAL A 163 1.49 -5.76 -11.37
N TRP A 164 1.19 -6.75 -10.55
CA TRP A 164 1.12 -6.62 -9.08
C TRP A 164 0.10 -5.59 -8.61
N THR A 165 -0.99 -5.45 -9.37
CA THR A 165 -2.06 -4.50 -9.06
C THR A 165 -3.02 -5.11 -8.05
N THR A 166 -2.99 -4.61 -6.81
CA THR A 166 -3.87 -5.06 -5.73
C THR A 166 -5.31 -4.67 -6.03
N ASN A 167 -6.24 -5.63 -5.85
CA ASN A 167 -7.69 -5.42 -5.96
C ASN A 167 -8.18 -4.91 -7.32
N ALA A 168 -7.41 -5.04 -8.40
CA ALA A 168 -7.86 -4.59 -9.73
C ALA A 168 -9.15 -5.30 -10.19
N GLN A 169 -9.38 -6.54 -9.75
CA GLN A 169 -10.58 -7.34 -10.09
C GLN A 169 -11.88 -6.77 -9.52
N ILE A 170 -11.80 -5.94 -8.48
CA ILE A 170 -12.96 -5.29 -7.84
C ILE A 170 -12.93 -3.76 -7.93
N ALA A 171 -11.87 -3.21 -8.54
CA ALA A 171 -11.69 -1.77 -8.66
C ALA A 171 -12.60 -1.17 -9.74
N SER A 172 -13.19 -0.03 -9.43
CA SER A 172 -13.93 0.80 -10.39
C SER A 172 -12.98 1.70 -11.21
N PHE A 173 -11.93 2.17 -10.57
CA PHE A 173 -10.92 3.05 -11.17
C PHE A 173 -9.50 2.63 -10.80
N GLY A 174 -8.56 2.94 -11.69
CA GLY A 174 -7.13 2.86 -11.41
C GLY A 174 -6.45 4.21 -11.57
N LEU A 175 -5.49 4.53 -10.70
CA LEU A 175 -4.57 5.64 -10.92
C LEU A 175 -3.30 5.09 -11.55
N MET A 176 -3.07 5.47 -12.82
CA MET A 176 -2.05 4.87 -13.67
C MET A 176 -0.95 5.86 -14.06
N LEU A 177 0.31 5.43 -13.91
CA LEU A 177 1.45 6.14 -14.48
C LEU A 177 1.74 5.60 -15.88
N VAL A 178 1.77 6.50 -16.88
CA VAL A 178 1.99 6.17 -18.29
C VAL A 178 3.09 7.01 -18.91
N ARG A 179 3.67 6.53 -20.03
CA ARG A 179 4.65 7.27 -20.84
C ARG A 179 3.97 8.04 -21.93
N THR A 180 4.03 9.36 -21.85
CA THR A 180 3.52 10.29 -22.88
C THR A 180 4.62 10.79 -23.79
N ASN A 181 5.87 10.89 -23.32
CA ASN A 181 6.99 11.39 -24.10
C ASN A 181 8.24 10.51 -23.92
N PRO A 182 8.62 9.70 -24.91
CA PRO A 182 9.83 8.88 -24.84
C PRO A 182 11.12 9.63 -25.18
N ASP A 183 11.06 10.83 -25.77
CA ASP A 183 12.22 11.54 -26.32
C ASP A 183 12.87 12.50 -25.30
N VAL A 184 12.51 12.35 -24.05
CA VAL A 184 13.10 13.04 -22.91
C VAL A 184 13.64 12.04 -21.88
N PRO A 185 14.48 12.46 -20.89
CA PRO A 185 14.92 11.58 -19.82
C PRO A 185 13.74 10.90 -19.10
N LYS A 186 13.90 9.63 -18.73
CA LYS A 186 12.82 8.72 -18.31
C LYS A 186 11.85 9.29 -17.25
N HIS A 187 12.30 10.15 -16.35
CA HIS A 187 11.48 10.79 -15.33
C HIS A 187 10.65 11.98 -15.83
N LYS A 188 10.94 12.52 -17.02
CA LYS A 188 10.32 13.75 -17.55
C LYS A 188 9.21 13.52 -18.56
N GLY A 189 9.03 12.28 -19.01
CA GLY A 189 8.04 11.95 -20.04
C GLY A 189 6.90 11.07 -19.53
N LEU A 190 6.53 11.25 -18.26
CA LEU A 190 5.49 10.46 -17.59
C LEU A 190 4.30 11.33 -17.24
N THR A 191 3.10 10.78 -17.36
CA THR A 191 1.84 11.43 -17.00
C THR A 191 1.03 10.52 -16.10
N MET A 192 0.31 11.10 -15.15
CA MET A 192 -0.61 10.37 -14.28
C MET A 192 -2.02 10.48 -14.84
N VAL A 193 -2.74 9.34 -14.91
CA VAL A 193 -4.08 9.29 -15.48
C VAL A 193 -5.01 8.44 -14.62
N ILE A 194 -6.29 8.80 -14.60
CA ILE A 194 -7.36 7.97 -14.05
C ILE A 194 -7.85 7.04 -15.17
N VAL A 195 -8.06 5.78 -14.89
CA VAL A 195 -8.55 4.79 -15.84
C VAL A 195 -9.79 4.11 -15.27
N PRO A 196 -10.95 4.16 -15.94
CA PRO A 196 -12.08 3.30 -15.61
C PRO A 196 -11.69 1.84 -15.86
N MET A 197 -11.86 0.97 -14.88
CA MET A 197 -11.41 -0.43 -14.99
C MET A 197 -12.35 -1.28 -15.85
N ASP A 198 -13.55 -0.78 -16.16
CA ASP A 198 -14.53 -1.36 -17.09
C ASP A 198 -14.46 -0.78 -18.52
N ALA A 199 -13.48 0.10 -18.79
CA ALA A 199 -13.30 0.68 -20.13
C ALA A 199 -12.99 -0.39 -21.18
N GLU A 200 -13.49 -0.18 -22.40
CA GLU A 200 -13.16 -1.03 -23.55
C GLU A 200 -11.63 -1.09 -23.75
N GLY A 201 -11.09 -2.30 -23.88
CA GLY A 201 -9.66 -2.55 -24.01
C GLY A 201 -8.93 -2.81 -22.69
N VAL A 202 -9.59 -2.71 -21.53
CA VAL A 202 -9.04 -3.14 -20.24
C VAL A 202 -9.35 -4.61 -19.99
N THR A 203 -8.30 -5.37 -19.65
CA THR A 203 -8.45 -6.78 -19.25
C THR A 203 -7.69 -7.02 -17.95
N VAL A 204 -8.39 -7.52 -16.94
CA VAL A 204 -7.83 -7.86 -15.63
C VAL A 204 -7.67 -9.36 -15.52
N ARG A 205 -6.51 -9.82 -15.05
CA ARG A 205 -6.22 -11.24 -14.80
C ARG A 205 -5.58 -11.42 -13.44
N GLY A 206 -6.21 -12.22 -12.57
CA GLY A 206 -5.70 -12.54 -11.23
C GLY A 206 -4.39 -13.35 -11.28
N LEU A 207 -3.48 -13.01 -10.38
CA LEU A 207 -2.21 -13.72 -10.16
C LEU A 207 -2.33 -14.57 -8.89
N ARG A 208 -2.47 -15.89 -9.07
CA ARG A 208 -2.52 -16.80 -7.93
C ARG A 208 -1.15 -16.88 -7.26
N GLN A 209 -1.12 -16.57 -5.97
CA GLN A 209 0.06 -16.57 -5.13
C GLN A 209 0.24 -17.91 -4.39
N ILE A 210 1.41 -18.10 -3.79
CA ILE A 210 1.71 -19.27 -2.96
C ILE A 210 0.81 -19.33 -1.71
N SER A 211 0.29 -18.20 -1.24
CA SER A 211 -0.71 -18.10 -0.17
C SER A 211 -2.07 -18.70 -0.55
N GLY A 212 -2.31 -18.96 -1.85
CA GLY A 212 -3.57 -19.43 -2.40
C GLY A 212 -4.52 -18.31 -2.84
N GLU A 213 -4.27 -17.09 -2.44
CA GLU A 213 -5.04 -15.89 -2.81
C GLU A 213 -4.64 -15.36 -4.20
N ALA A 214 -5.43 -14.45 -4.76
CA ALA A 214 -5.20 -13.81 -6.06
C ALA A 214 -5.56 -12.30 -6.03
N GLU A 215 -5.25 -11.64 -4.92
CA GLU A 215 -5.51 -10.20 -4.77
C GLU A 215 -4.63 -9.32 -5.66
N PHE A 216 -3.49 -9.85 -6.16
CA PHE A 216 -2.68 -9.18 -7.18
C PHE A 216 -3.11 -9.57 -8.58
N ASN A 217 -3.00 -8.62 -9.50
CA ASN A 217 -3.46 -8.80 -10.87
C ASN A 217 -2.42 -8.31 -11.87
N GLU A 218 -2.47 -8.92 -13.09
CA GLU A 218 -2.02 -8.30 -14.32
C GLU A 218 -3.19 -7.52 -14.93
N VAL A 219 -2.90 -6.34 -15.46
CA VAL A 219 -3.88 -5.51 -16.16
C VAL A 219 -3.33 -5.13 -17.51
N PHE A 220 -4.03 -5.51 -18.57
CA PHE A 220 -3.68 -5.23 -19.94
C PHE A 220 -4.52 -4.09 -20.49
N PHE A 221 -3.91 -3.23 -21.29
CA PHE A 221 -4.52 -2.08 -21.93
C PHE A 221 -4.29 -2.19 -23.44
N ASP A 222 -5.38 -2.28 -24.20
CA ASP A 222 -5.34 -2.34 -25.68
C ASP A 222 -6.10 -1.16 -26.24
N GLU A 223 -5.34 -0.12 -26.64
CA GLU A 223 -5.85 1.13 -27.24
C GLU A 223 -6.98 1.78 -26.41
N VAL A 224 -6.92 1.68 -25.08
CA VAL A 224 -7.91 2.25 -24.14
C VAL A 224 -7.98 3.76 -24.35
N ARG A 225 -9.19 4.27 -24.61
CA ARG A 225 -9.43 5.71 -24.81
C ARG A 225 -9.60 6.41 -23.46
N LEU A 226 -8.81 7.44 -23.22
CA LEU A 226 -8.93 8.32 -22.05
C LEU A 226 -9.16 9.77 -22.51
N GLU A 227 -10.14 10.41 -21.90
CA GLU A 227 -10.43 11.82 -22.14
C GLU A 227 -9.45 12.74 -21.38
N PRO A 228 -9.27 14.00 -21.81
CA PRO A 228 -8.31 14.92 -21.19
C PRO A 228 -8.58 15.23 -19.71
N ASP A 229 -9.82 15.12 -19.25
CA ASP A 229 -10.23 15.31 -17.87
C ASP A 229 -9.83 14.16 -16.94
N MET A 230 -9.35 13.03 -17.51
CA MET A 230 -8.78 11.92 -16.76
C MET A 230 -7.31 12.12 -16.35
N LEU A 231 -6.66 13.21 -16.77
CA LEU A 231 -5.27 13.49 -16.39
C LEU A 231 -5.23 14.09 -14.99
N VAL A 232 -4.31 13.56 -14.15
CA VAL A 232 -4.04 14.09 -12.81
C VAL A 232 -2.71 14.83 -12.81
N GLY A 233 -2.76 16.14 -12.67
CA GLY A 233 -1.61 17.01 -12.85
C GLY A 233 -1.25 17.24 -14.33
N PRO A 234 -0.08 17.86 -14.62
CA PRO A 234 0.30 18.23 -16.00
C PRO A 234 0.78 17.02 -16.82
N VAL A 235 0.59 17.10 -18.15
CA VAL A 235 1.22 16.17 -19.10
C VAL A 235 2.74 16.24 -18.90
N ASP A 236 3.41 15.09 -18.97
CA ASP A 236 4.86 14.91 -18.74
C ASP A 236 5.34 15.27 -17.32
N GLY A 237 4.42 15.67 -16.40
CA GLY A 237 4.68 15.97 -14.99
C GLY A 237 4.33 14.84 -14.03
N GLY A 238 3.87 13.69 -14.53
CA GLY A 238 3.36 12.58 -13.73
C GLY A 238 4.36 11.96 -12.74
N TRP A 239 5.66 12.13 -12.95
CA TRP A 239 6.66 11.67 -11.99
C TRP A 239 6.51 12.34 -10.63
N GLY A 240 6.27 13.65 -10.60
CA GLY A 240 6.01 14.39 -9.36
C GLY A 240 4.75 13.89 -8.63
N VAL A 241 3.68 13.62 -9.40
CA VAL A 241 2.43 13.05 -8.88
C VAL A 241 2.67 11.65 -8.30
N GLY A 242 3.43 10.80 -9.03
CA GLY A 242 3.81 9.47 -8.58
C GLY A 242 4.63 9.47 -7.29
N LEU A 243 5.56 10.41 -7.13
CA LEU A 243 6.33 10.57 -5.89
C LEU A 243 5.43 10.95 -4.71
N THR A 244 4.38 11.75 -4.92
CA THR A 244 3.38 12.07 -3.90
C THR A 244 2.62 10.80 -3.48
N THR A 245 2.17 9.97 -4.43
CA THR A 245 1.51 8.69 -4.15
C THR A 245 2.43 7.77 -3.33
N LEU A 246 3.69 7.62 -3.73
CA LEU A 246 4.67 6.79 -3.02
C LEU A 246 5.03 7.34 -1.62
N MET A 247 4.90 8.64 -1.40
CA MET A 247 5.06 9.24 -0.08
C MET A 247 3.91 8.81 0.84
N PHE A 248 2.67 8.90 0.38
CA PHE A 248 1.51 8.45 1.14
C PHE A 248 1.53 6.95 1.40
N GLU A 249 2.00 6.14 0.44
CA GLU A 249 2.23 4.71 0.62
C GLU A 249 3.12 4.41 1.82
N ARG A 250 4.26 5.10 1.95
CA ARG A 250 5.19 4.92 3.09
C ARG A 250 4.55 5.29 4.43
N VAL A 251 3.74 6.36 4.44
CA VAL A 251 3.00 6.77 5.65
C VAL A 251 1.96 5.73 6.02
N THR A 252 1.21 5.22 5.06
CA THR A 252 0.17 4.19 5.27
C THR A 252 0.78 2.89 5.77
N ILE A 253 1.83 2.38 5.13
CA ILE A 253 2.53 1.17 5.55
C ILE A 253 3.21 1.37 6.92
N GLY A 254 3.90 2.49 7.12
CA GLY A 254 4.60 2.78 8.38
C GLY A 254 3.66 3.02 9.56
N GLY A 255 2.46 3.56 9.33
CA GLY A 255 1.42 3.78 10.35
C GLY A 255 0.58 2.55 10.65
N GLY A 256 0.55 1.56 9.73
CA GLY A 256 -0.24 0.33 9.83
C GLY A 256 0.50 -0.88 10.43
N ALA A 257 1.70 -0.69 10.96
CA ALA A 257 2.57 -1.76 11.46
C ALA A 257 1.89 -2.70 12.49
N GLU A 258 0.94 -2.21 13.25
CA GLU A 258 0.19 -3.00 14.24
C GLU A 258 -0.92 -3.89 13.60
N GLY A 259 -1.24 -3.69 12.32
CA GLY A 259 -2.35 -4.36 11.62
C GLY A 259 -1.98 -5.62 10.84
N MET A 260 -0.71 -6.01 10.79
CA MET A 260 -0.27 -7.12 9.92
C MET A 260 -0.36 -8.53 10.53
N GLY A 261 -1.07 -8.71 11.62
CA GLY A 261 -1.37 -10.06 12.17
C GLY A 261 -0.28 -10.70 13.02
N TYR A 262 0.99 -10.29 12.94
CA TYR A 262 2.10 -10.87 13.71
C TYR A 262 2.51 -10.05 14.94
N ARG A 263 1.55 -9.61 15.69
CA ARG A 263 1.77 -8.93 16.99
C ARG A 263 2.47 -9.86 17.98
N ALA A 264 3.29 -9.30 18.85
CA ALA A 264 4.05 -10.09 19.82
C ALA A 264 3.19 -10.94 20.76
N ASP A 265 1.98 -10.47 21.09
CA ASP A 265 1.01 -11.23 21.88
C ASP A 265 0.47 -12.45 21.11
N ARG A 266 0.15 -12.30 19.78
CA ARG A 266 -0.26 -13.42 18.93
C ARG A 266 0.84 -14.46 18.76
N VAL A 267 2.10 -14.03 18.61
CA VAL A 267 3.25 -14.94 18.60
C VAL A 267 3.38 -15.67 19.93
N ALA A 268 3.20 -14.97 21.06
CA ALA A 268 3.23 -15.58 22.38
C ALA A 268 2.08 -16.57 22.61
N GLU A 269 0.87 -16.27 22.12
CA GLU A 269 -0.28 -17.19 22.14
C GLU A 269 0.01 -18.47 21.36
N ALA A 270 0.56 -18.36 20.13
CA ALA A 270 0.95 -19.52 19.34
C ALA A 270 2.03 -20.37 20.04
N ILE A 271 3.02 -19.74 20.68
CA ILE A 271 4.06 -20.46 21.44
C ILE A 271 3.44 -21.16 22.65
N ALA A 272 2.45 -20.56 23.33
CA ALA A 272 1.82 -21.11 24.52
C ALA A 272 1.02 -22.39 24.26
N THR A 273 0.73 -22.74 23.00
CA THR A 273 0.09 -24.02 22.64
C THR A 273 0.99 -25.23 22.93
N ASP A 274 2.31 -25.03 22.94
CA ASP A 274 3.29 -26.03 23.39
C ASP A 274 4.01 -25.57 24.69
N PRO A 275 3.62 -26.14 25.86
CA PRO A 275 4.26 -25.81 27.13
C PRO A 275 5.78 -26.04 27.19
N SER A 276 6.31 -26.99 26.40
CA SER A 276 7.75 -27.27 26.35
C SER A 276 8.49 -26.19 25.59
N ALA A 277 7.96 -25.75 24.47
CA ALA A 277 8.46 -24.61 23.70
C ALA A 277 8.36 -23.29 24.49
N ALA A 278 7.24 -23.08 25.19
CA ALA A 278 7.03 -21.91 26.05
C ALA A 278 8.04 -21.84 27.21
N ALA A 279 8.55 -22.98 27.70
CA ALA A 279 9.55 -23.07 28.74
C ALA A 279 10.99 -22.94 28.18
N ASP A 280 11.22 -23.15 26.89
CA ASP A 280 12.56 -23.13 26.29
C ASP A 280 13.17 -21.73 26.31
N PRO A 281 14.39 -21.55 26.89
CA PRO A 281 15.03 -20.24 26.95
C PRO A 281 15.39 -19.65 25.57
N GLY A 282 15.63 -20.50 24.55
CA GLY A 282 15.93 -20.09 23.19
C GLY A 282 14.70 -19.48 22.52
N VAL A 283 13.55 -20.15 22.64
CA VAL A 283 12.24 -19.66 22.14
C VAL A 283 11.89 -18.33 22.80
N ARG A 284 11.99 -18.24 24.13
CA ARG A 284 11.70 -16.99 24.89
C ARG A 284 12.61 -15.84 24.48
N ARG A 285 13.90 -16.10 24.20
CA ARG A 285 14.83 -15.07 23.70
C ARG A 285 14.43 -14.58 22.31
N ARG A 286 14.07 -15.47 21.38
CA ARG A 286 13.60 -15.11 20.04
C ARG A 286 12.31 -14.29 20.11
N LEU A 287 11.35 -14.68 20.94
CA LEU A 287 10.14 -13.89 21.20
C LEU A 287 10.48 -12.49 21.71
N GLY A 288 11.42 -12.38 22.66
CA GLY A 288 11.90 -11.09 23.16
C GLY A 288 12.55 -10.22 22.08
N GLN A 289 13.27 -10.79 21.13
CA GLN A 289 13.81 -10.08 19.97
C GLN A 289 12.71 -9.54 19.07
N VAL A 290 11.75 -10.39 18.66
CA VAL A 290 10.60 -9.99 17.85
C VAL A 290 9.82 -8.87 18.53
N ALA A 291 9.51 -9.01 19.83
CA ALA A 291 8.82 -7.97 20.58
C ALA A 291 9.59 -6.64 20.63
N THR A 292 10.92 -6.70 20.76
CA THR A 292 11.77 -5.50 20.77
C THR A 292 11.75 -4.80 19.40
N GLU A 293 11.83 -5.54 18.31
CA GLU A 293 11.79 -4.99 16.94
C GLU A 293 10.42 -4.35 16.65
N LEU A 294 9.32 -5.01 17.03
CA LEU A 294 7.96 -4.46 16.87
C LEU A 294 7.76 -3.18 17.68
N LEU A 295 8.30 -3.11 18.92
CA LEU A 295 8.30 -1.87 19.71
C LEU A 295 9.14 -0.77 19.07
N ALA A 296 10.30 -1.10 18.51
CA ALA A 296 11.15 -0.13 17.81
C ALA A 296 10.44 0.48 16.59
N ILE A 297 9.69 -0.34 15.84
CA ILE A 297 8.87 0.12 14.71
C ILE A 297 7.79 1.09 15.20
N ARG A 298 7.05 0.71 16.26
CA ARG A 298 6.02 1.54 16.86
C ARG A 298 6.55 2.91 17.27
N PHE A 299 7.68 2.97 17.98
CA PHE A 299 8.29 4.23 18.40
C PHE A 299 8.85 5.03 17.23
N THR A 300 9.34 4.38 16.18
CA THR A 300 9.74 5.05 14.93
C THR A 300 8.53 5.70 14.25
N GLY A 301 7.39 5.01 14.21
CA GLY A 301 6.12 5.57 13.75
C GLY A 301 5.70 6.82 14.54
N TYR A 302 5.76 6.79 15.86
CA TYR A 302 5.45 7.97 16.70
C TYR A 302 6.43 9.14 16.47
N ARG A 303 7.71 8.88 16.20
CA ARG A 303 8.65 9.94 15.80
C ARG A 303 8.24 10.60 14.50
N MET A 304 7.84 9.80 13.50
CA MET A 304 7.34 10.31 12.22
C MET A 304 6.08 11.17 12.39
N LEU A 305 5.11 10.68 13.16
CA LEU A 305 3.88 11.40 13.46
C LEU A 305 4.17 12.74 14.17
N THR A 306 5.10 12.73 15.14
CA THR A 306 5.52 13.95 15.82
C THR A 306 6.17 14.97 14.86
N ALA A 307 6.94 14.49 13.87
CA ALA A 307 7.51 15.36 12.83
C ALA A 307 6.41 15.96 11.95
N ILE A 308 5.44 15.14 11.51
CA ILE A 308 4.30 15.60 10.70
C ILE A 308 3.47 16.65 11.44
N GLN A 309 3.18 16.45 12.73
CA GLN A 309 2.47 17.44 13.56
C GLN A 309 3.19 18.78 13.68
N ARG A 310 4.52 18.76 13.56
CA ARG A 310 5.36 20.00 13.54
C ARG A 310 5.49 20.61 12.14
N GLY A 311 4.69 20.14 11.16
CA GLY A 311 4.74 20.60 9.77
C GLY A 311 5.96 20.09 8.99
N GLN A 312 6.69 19.09 9.51
CA GLN A 312 7.83 18.50 8.82
C GLN A 312 7.36 17.35 7.92
N ILE A 313 7.94 17.23 6.74
CA ILE A 313 7.70 16.09 5.86
C ILE A 313 8.62 14.95 6.31
N PRO A 314 8.11 13.73 6.55
CA PRO A 314 8.94 12.56 6.87
C PRO A 314 10.02 12.35 5.81
N GLY A 315 11.24 12.18 6.27
CA GLY A 315 12.38 11.96 5.38
C GLY A 315 12.49 10.51 4.89
N PRO A 316 13.58 10.18 4.17
CA PRO A 316 13.85 8.84 3.67
C PRO A 316 13.94 7.76 4.77
N GLU A 317 14.21 8.16 6.02
CA GLU A 317 14.21 7.28 7.19
C GLU A 317 12.86 6.59 7.45
N ALA A 318 11.78 7.14 6.93
CA ALA A 318 10.46 6.50 6.98
C ALA A 318 10.46 5.08 6.36
N GLY A 319 11.31 4.83 5.36
CA GLY A 319 11.48 3.52 4.75
C GLY A 319 12.04 2.46 5.69
N LEU A 320 12.74 2.83 6.76
CA LEU A 320 13.27 1.89 7.76
C LEU A 320 12.16 1.13 8.49
N SER A 321 11.02 1.79 8.75
CA SER A 321 9.87 1.15 9.39
C SER A 321 9.38 -0.06 8.59
N LYS A 322 9.28 0.07 7.25
CA LYS A 322 8.88 -1.04 6.38
C LYS A 322 9.91 -2.17 6.37
N VAL A 323 11.19 -1.86 6.26
CA VAL A 323 12.27 -2.86 6.28
C VAL A 323 12.26 -3.64 7.59
N THR A 324 12.21 -2.96 8.71
CA THR A 324 12.19 -3.60 10.04
C THR A 324 10.90 -4.40 10.24
N LEU A 325 9.75 -3.87 9.81
CA LEU A 325 8.45 -4.53 9.91
C LEU A 325 8.45 -5.90 9.21
N VAL A 326 8.91 -5.95 7.96
CA VAL A 326 8.93 -7.19 7.19
C VAL A 326 9.92 -8.19 7.80
N ASN A 327 11.10 -7.74 8.22
CA ASN A 327 12.10 -8.63 8.83
C ASN A 327 11.63 -9.16 10.21
N ALA A 328 11.00 -8.33 11.04
CA ALA A 328 10.39 -8.77 12.30
C ALA A 328 9.25 -9.77 12.05
N GLY A 329 8.44 -9.55 11.00
CA GLY A 329 7.38 -10.47 10.61
C GLY A 329 7.90 -11.84 10.17
N VAL A 330 8.94 -11.86 9.32
CA VAL A 330 9.59 -13.12 8.92
C VAL A 330 10.19 -13.84 10.15
N ALA A 331 10.86 -13.12 11.04
CA ALA A 331 11.41 -13.72 12.26
C ALA A 331 10.31 -14.26 13.20
N ALA A 332 9.16 -13.59 13.25
CA ALA A 332 8.00 -14.03 14.02
C ALA A 332 7.39 -15.31 13.43
N THR A 333 7.17 -15.37 12.10
CA THR A 333 6.61 -16.55 11.44
C THR A 333 7.56 -17.73 11.47
N ASP A 334 8.88 -17.52 11.32
CA ASP A 334 9.88 -18.57 11.49
C ASP A 334 9.88 -19.15 12.91
N LEU A 335 9.73 -18.29 13.92
CA LEU A 335 9.64 -18.73 15.31
C LEU A 335 8.39 -19.58 15.56
N VAL A 336 7.24 -19.15 15.04
CA VAL A 336 5.98 -19.90 15.18
C VAL A 336 6.03 -21.21 14.40
N ALA A 337 6.62 -21.21 13.19
CA ALA A 337 6.79 -22.42 12.40
C ALA A 337 7.65 -23.47 13.12
N ASP A 338 8.74 -23.06 13.76
CA ASP A 338 9.59 -23.95 14.56
C ASP A 338 8.85 -24.58 15.75
N VAL A 339 7.90 -23.84 16.36
CA VAL A 339 7.11 -24.32 17.51
C VAL A 339 5.96 -25.21 17.07
N LEU A 340 5.18 -24.77 16.08
CA LEU A 340 4.01 -25.54 15.61
C LEU A 340 4.42 -26.78 14.78
N GLY A 341 5.57 -26.76 14.13
CA GLY A 341 6.01 -27.86 13.27
C GLY A 341 4.95 -28.22 12.22
N PRO A 342 4.55 -29.51 12.08
CA PRO A 342 3.55 -29.93 11.11
C PRO A 342 2.16 -29.29 11.30
N ASP A 343 1.80 -28.90 12.52
CA ASP A 343 0.49 -28.31 12.84
C ASP A 343 0.31 -26.94 12.18
N LEU A 344 1.42 -26.27 11.79
CA LEU A 344 1.41 -25.05 10.99
C LEU A 344 0.56 -25.19 9.71
N LEU A 345 0.56 -26.39 9.09
CA LEU A 345 -0.18 -26.64 7.84
C LEU A 345 -1.69 -26.62 8.05
N ALA A 346 -2.16 -26.85 9.26
CA ALA A 346 -3.57 -26.80 9.64
C ALA A 346 -3.99 -25.39 10.11
N ASP A 347 -3.03 -24.56 10.51
CA ASP A 347 -3.27 -23.18 10.94
C ASP A 347 -3.29 -22.25 9.73
N ARG A 348 -4.49 -21.81 9.33
CA ARG A 348 -4.68 -20.97 8.14
C ARG A 348 -4.07 -19.58 8.29
N GLU A 349 -4.03 -19.01 9.49
CA GLU A 349 -3.50 -17.67 9.73
C GLU A 349 -1.97 -17.68 9.61
N TRP A 350 -1.28 -18.56 10.32
CA TRP A 350 0.17 -18.64 10.29
C TRP A 350 0.72 -19.18 8.98
N SER A 351 0.05 -20.16 8.35
CA SER A 351 0.43 -20.63 7.01
C SER A 351 0.28 -19.54 5.94
N TYR A 352 -0.76 -18.72 6.05
CA TYR A 352 -0.90 -17.52 5.19
C TYR A 352 0.25 -16.53 5.42
N LEU A 353 0.52 -16.14 6.67
CA LEU A 353 1.56 -15.16 6.99
C LEU A 353 2.95 -15.60 6.51
N ILE A 354 3.33 -16.86 6.73
CA ILE A 354 4.63 -17.38 6.29
C ILE A 354 4.77 -17.38 4.76
N SER A 355 3.66 -17.57 4.05
CA SER A 355 3.62 -17.54 2.59
C SER A 355 3.60 -16.13 2.01
N PHE A 356 2.95 -15.19 2.69
CA PHE A 356 2.72 -13.82 2.22
C PHE A 356 3.87 -12.85 2.54
N LEU A 357 4.41 -12.90 3.76
CA LEU A 357 5.40 -11.94 4.25
C LEU A 357 6.68 -11.83 3.39
N PRO A 358 7.25 -12.90 2.81
CA PRO A 358 8.40 -12.76 1.93
C PRO A 358 8.15 -11.86 0.72
N GLY A 359 6.91 -11.83 0.17
CA GLY A 359 6.53 -10.94 -0.92
C GLY A 359 6.59 -9.46 -0.53
N LEU A 360 6.33 -9.14 0.73
CA LEU A 360 6.42 -7.78 1.23
C LEU A 360 7.84 -7.21 1.23
N LYS A 361 8.90 -8.02 1.10
CA LYS A 361 10.26 -7.51 0.89
C LYS A 361 10.37 -6.70 -0.40
N SER A 362 9.57 -7.06 -1.40
CA SER A 362 9.53 -6.38 -2.70
C SER A 362 8.45 -5.30 -2.82
N ALA A 363 7.31 -5.46 -2.15
CA ALA A 363 6.18 -4.53 -2.18
C ALA A 363 6.53 -3.19 -1.49
N GLY A 364 5.94 -2.09 -1.95
CA GLY A 364 6.13 -0.77 -1.31
C GLY A 364 7.57 -0.22 -1.38
N GLY A 365 8.32 -0.61 -2.43
CA GLY A 365 9.75 -0.40 -2.56
C GLY A 365 10.55 -1.55 -1.93
N THR A 366 11.47 -2.14 -2.73
CA THR A 366 12.29 -3.25 -2.23
C THR A 366 13.17 -2.82 -1.06
N GLU A 367 13.54 -3.78 -0.22
CA GLU A 367 14.42 -3.53 0.92
C GLU A 367 15.73 -2.87 0.46
N GLU A 368 16.30 -3.31 -0.66
CA GLU A 368 17.53 -2.80 -1.24
C GLU A 368 17.39 -1.32 -1.64
N ILE A 369 16.29 -0.95 -2.32
CA ILE A 369 16.02 0.44 -2.72
C ILE A 369 15.83 1.33 -1.48
N LEU A 370 15.14 0.84 -0.45
CA LEU A 370 14.95 1.59 0.79
C LEU A 370 16.27 1.78 1.53
N ARG A 371 17.11 0.74 1.62
CA ARG A 371 18.46 0.82 2.22
C ARG A 371 19.35 1.78 1.45
N ASN A 372 19.38 1.71 0.11
CA ASN A 372 20.14 2.65 -0.71
C ASN A 372 19.67 4.09 -0.48
N THR A 373 18.36 4.30 -0.45
CA THR A 373 17.80 5.64 -0.20
C THR A 373 18.22 6.21 1.16
N VAL A 374 18.20 5.39 2.20
CA VAL A 374 18.68 5.80 3.55
C VAL A 374 20.19 6.02 3.53
N GLY A 375 20.95 5.11 2.93
CA GLY A 375 22.41 5.24 2.80
C GLY A 375 22.80 6.55 2.13
N GLU A 376 22.23 6.85 0.97
CA GLU A 376 22.55 8.06 0.19
C GLU A 376 22.04 9.34 0.87
N ARG A 377 20.79 9.36 1.33
CA ARG A 377 20.13 10.63 1.74
C ARG A 377 20.17 10.92 3.23
N VAL A 378 20.34 9.93 4.08
CA VAL A 378 20.41 10.10 5.53
C VAL A 378 21.85 9.97 6.03
N LEU A 379 22.58 8.95 5.55
CA LEU A 379 23.97 8.72 5.97
C LEU A 379 25.01 9.43 5.10
N GLY A 380 24.62 10.02 3.96
CA GLY A 380 25.50 10.75 3.05
C GLY A 380 26.49 9.87 2.31
N LEU A 381 26.19 8.58 2.13
CA LEU A 381 27.02 7.68 1.35
C LEU A 381 26.99 8.05 -0.14
N PRO A 382 28.05 7.72 -0.92
CA PRO A 382 28.06 7.96 -2.35
C PRO A 382 26.89 7.26 -3.04
N PRO A 383 26.18 7.94 -3.97
CA PRO A 383 25.11 7.31 -4.73
C PRO A 383 25.64 6.29 -5.73
N GLU A 384 24.81 5.32 -6.07
CA GLU A 384 25.09 4.38 -7.16
C GLU A 384 25.36 5.12 -8.49
N PRO A 385 26.26 4.61 -9.34
CA PRO A 385 26.50 5.16 -10.68
C PRO A 385 25.22 5.13 -11.51
N ARG A 386 24.80 6.29 -12.02
CA ARG A 386 23.59 6.44 -12.86
C ARG A 386 23.98 6.65 -14.31
N LEU A 387 24.15 5.55 -15.04
CA LEU A 387 24.57 5.55 -16.45
C LEU A 387 23.45 6.02 -17.39
N ASP A 388 22.22 6.09 -16.93
CA ASP A 388 21.01 6.50 -17.63
C ASP A 388 20.65 7.99 -17.45
N LYS A 389 21.40 8.70 -16.63
CA LYS A 389 21.09 10.08 -16.26
C LYS A 389 21.19 11.02 -17.48
N GLY A 390 20.10 11.69 -17.79
CA GLY A 390 20.04 12.71 -18.85
C GLY A 390 19.88 12.14 -20.27
N ILE A 391 19.87 10.82 -20.45
CA ILE A 391 19.65 10.17 -21.75
C ILE A 391 18.14 10.08 -22.01
N PRO A 392 17.64 10.40 -23.24
CA PRO A 392 16.26 10.16 -23.63
C PRO A 392 15.85 8.70 -23.46
N PHE A 393 14.60 8.45 -23.03
CA PHE A 393 14.13 7.09 -22.79
C PHE A 393 14.15 6.22 -24.05
N SER A 394 13.78 6.78 -25.22
CA SER A 394 13.85 6.10 -26.53
C SER A 394 15.27 5.59 -26.84
N GLU A 395 16.30 6.39 -26.55
CA GLU A 395 17.70 6.03 -26.76
C GLU A 395 18.17 4.92 -25.76
N LEU A 396 17.76 5.00 -24.50
CA LEU A 396 18.04 3.94 -23.52
C LEU A 396 17.48 2.60 -23.98
N ARG A 397 16.23 2.58 -24.46
CA ARG A 397 15.57 1.37 -24.97
C ARG A 397 16.23 0.82 -26.22
N ALA A 398 16.75 1.67 -27.11
CA ALA A 398 17.49 1.24 -28.28
C ALA A 398 18.79 0.51 -27.88
N LYS A 399 19.56 1.08 -26.97
CA LYS A 399 20.80 0.47 -26.44
C LYS A 399 20.54 -0.87 -25.73
N GLU A 400 19.47 -1.00 -24.96
CA GLU A 400 19.11 -2.25 -24.30
C GLU A 400 18.77 -3.35 -25.32
N ARG A 401 18.03 -3.02 -26.39
CA ARG A 401 17.71 -3.96 -27.47
C ARG A 401 18.98 -4.42 -28.24
N GLU A 402 19.88 -3.52 -28.53
CA GLU A 402 21.16 -3.83 -29.16
C GLU A 402 21.99 -4.78 -28.28
N ALA A 403 22.09 -4.49 -26.99
CA ALA A 403 22.81 -5.33 -26.04
C ALA A 403 22.17 -6.73 -25.89
N ALA A 404 20.84 -6.83 -25.84
CA ALA A 404 20.13 -8.10 -25.81
C ALA A 404 20.28 -8.90 -27.10
N GLY A 405 20.27 -8.25 -28.27
CA GLY A 405 20.53 -8.89 -29.55
C GLY A 405 21.96 -9.43 -29.67
N ALA A 406 22.96 -8.68 -29.18
CA ALA A 406 24.36 -9.12 -29.14
C ALA A 406 24.61 -10.29 -28.17
N ALA A 407 23.83 -10.40 -27.09
CA ALA A 407 23.94 -11.50 -26.12
C ALA A 407 23.24 -12.80 -26.60
N ALA A 408 22.34 -12.70 -27.60
CA ALA A 408 21.61 -13.83 -28.18
C ALA A 408 22.30 -14.42 -29.44
N SER A 409 23.29 -13.72 -30.00
CA SER A 409 24.13 -14.14 -31.10
C SER A 409 25.45 -14.76 -30.62
#